data_c1d7023cb50d60e2bce0d4022717c2da
#
_entry.id   c1d7023cb50d60e2bce0d4022717c2da
#
_cell.length_a   1.000
_cell.length_b   1.000
_cell.length_c   1.000
_cell.angle_alpha   90.00
_cell.angle_beta   90.00
_cell.angle_gamma   90.00
#
_symmetry.space_group_name_H-M   'P 1'
#
loop_
_entity.id
_entity.type
_entity.pdbx_description
1 polymer ?
#
loop_
_entity_poly.entity_id
_entity_poly.type
_entity_poly.pdbx_seq_one_letter_code
_entity_poly.pdbx_strand_id
1 'polypeptide(L)'
;MLATDNLKRQIILCTSVIFLYTIGSNYLYSESNTERLDPKNFVETIYKKIIKVASKESNELERISDMLSLFDESVDVLFISRAVLGPSWKTSTKAERRHFSSALKYYMAKKYSNQFGDFNSGNLRIENVKNQGSKGYLIDSKIITENSKSFDISWQVVMHKTDLKLINIKFEGISMIHTERTEIRNLLRSLSGSVPTLIKELENY
;
A
#
# COMPACT_ATOMS: atom_id res chain seq x y z
N MET A 1 47.37 -26.31 40.76
CA MET A 1 46.71 -25.05 41.03
C MET A 1 46.76 -24.08 39.81
N LEU A 2 47.32 -24.48 38.67
CA LEU A 2 47.42 -23.67 37.46
C LEU A 2 46.45 -24.05 36.32
N ALA A 3 45.77 -25.21 36.42
CA ALA A 3 44.87 -25.70 35.38
C ALA A 3 43.41 -25.16 35.50
N THR A 4 43.01 -24.73 36.68
CA THR A 4 41.65 -24.23 36.95
C THR A 4 41.44 -22.77 36.54
N ASP A 5 42.51 -21.97 36.47
CA ASP A 5 42.42 -20.56 36.10
C ASP A 5 42.33 -20.37 34.57
N ASN A 6 42.91 -21.25 33.77
CA ASN A 6 42.76 -21.19 32.30
C ASN A 6 41.34 -21.58 31.84
N LEU A 7 40.68 -22.50 32.53
CA LEU A 7 39.33 -22.92 32.20
C LEU A 7 38.31 -21.81 32.51
N LYS A 8 38.50 -21.10 33.64
CA LYS A 8 37.64 -19.94 33.98
C LYS A 8 37.82 -18.74 33.04
N ARG A 9 39.04 -18.50 32.57
CA ARG A 9 39.34 -17.45 31.58
C ARG A 9 38.72 -17.75 30.22
N GLN A 10 38.70 -19.00 29.77
CA GLN A 10 38.04 -19.36 28.49
C GLN A 10 36.50 -19.29 28.57
N ILE A 11 35.90 -19.64 29.72
CA ILE A 11 34.45 -19.53 29.92
C ILE A 11 34.01 -18.07 29.93
N ILE A 12 34.77 -17.15 30.54
CA ILE A 12 34.48 -15.73 30.58
C ILE A 12 34.59 -15.09 29.16
N LEU A 13 35.54 -15.51 28.33
CA LEU A 13 35.71 -15.05 26.96
C LEU A 13 34.59 -15.55 26.06
N CYS A 14 34.10 -16.78 26.21
CA CYS A 14 32.99 -17.31 25.45
C CYS A 14 31.64 -16.64 25.81
N THR A 15 31.42 -16.33 27.10
CA THR A 15 30.17 -15.67 27.52
C THR A 15 30.09 -14.20 27.07
N SER A 16 31.22 -13.48 27.01
CA SER A 16 31.26 -12.11 26.55
C SER A 16 31.03 -11.98 25.02
N VAL A 17 31.50 -12.95 24.23
CA VAL A 17 31.25 -12.96 22.77
C VAL A 17 29.80 -13.30 22.44
N ILE A 18 29.17 -14.22 23.17
CA ILE A 18 27.75 -14.56 22.97
C ILE A 18 26.84 -13.38 23.38
N PHE A 19 27.21 -12.63 24.43
CA PHE A 19 26.42 -11.47 24.86
C PHE A 19 26.48 -10.30 23.86
N LEU A 20 27.60 -10.09 23.17
CA LEU A 20 27.73 -9.10 22.11
C LEU A 20 26.94 -9.47 20.84
N TYR A 21 26.83 -10.77 20.52
CA TYR A 21 26.05 -11.23 19.36
C TYR A 21 24.54 -11.08 19.57
N THR A 22 24.02 -11.26 20.79
CA THR A 22 22.59 -11.11 21.09
C THR A 22 22.12 -9.66 21.15
N ILE A 23 22.98 -8.72 21.52
CA ILE A 23 22.64 -7.29 21.54
C ILE A 23 22.58 -6.74 20.11
N GLY A 24 23.50 -7.14 19.23
CA GLY A 24 23.55 -6.66 17.84
C GLY A 24 22.33 -7.06 17.00
N SER A 25 21.80 -8.28 17.19
CA SER A 25 20.64 -8.76 16.45
C SER A 25 19.32 -8.08 16.85
N ASN A 26 19.19 -7.69 18.12
CA ASN A 26 18.00 -6.96 18.60
C ASN A 26 17.97 -5.50 18.11
N TYR A 27 19.11 -4.83 17.99
CA TYR A 27 19.19 -3.46 17.46
C TYR A 27 18.84 -3.41 15.96
N LEU A 28 19.31 -4.33 15.15
CA LEU A 28 19.00 -4.41 13.72
C LEU A 28 17.52 -4.72 13.46
N TYR A 29 16.90 -5.56 14.30
CA TYR A 29 15.48 -5.90 14.19
C TYR A 29 14.56 -4.75 14.63
N SER A 30 14.97 -3.94 15.62
CA SER A 30 14.22 -2.77 16.09
C SER A 30 14.23 -1.63 15.06
N GLU A 31 15.37 -1.39 14.41
CA GLU A 31 15.52 -0.30 13.43
C GLU A 31 14.69 -0.58 12.17
N SER A 32 14.72 -1.80 11.64
CA SER A 32 13.93 -2.19 10.46
C SER A 32 12.40 -2.12 10.69
N ASN A 33 11.92 -2.43 11.90
CA ASN A 33 10.50 -2.36 12.23
C ASN A 33 10.01 -0.91 12.40
N THR A 34 10.82 -0.04 12.98
CA THR A 34 10.46 1.38 13.16
C THR A 34 10.42 2.10 11.82
N GLU A 35 11.35 1.81 10.92
CA GLU A 35 11.40 2.38 9.58
C GLU A 35 10.22 1.92 8.70
N ARG A 36 9.80 0.66 8.86
CA ARG A 36 8.64 0.08 8.16
C ARG A 36 7.30 0.67 8.60
N LEU A 37 7.20 1.17 9.83
CA LEU A 37 5.99 1.78 10.41
C LEU A 37 5.96 3.31 10.26
N ASP A 38 6.97 3.92 9.64
CA ASP A 38 6.96 5.36 9.33
C ASP A 38 6.04 5.64 8.13
N PRO A 39 4.96 6.42 8.30
CA PRO A 39 4.03 6.74 7.23
C PRO A 39 4.68 7.46 6.04
N LYS A 40 5.73 8.26 6.28
CA LYS A 40 6.50 8.94 5.25
C LYS A 40 7.24 7.92 4.39
N ASN A 41 8.06 7.07 5.00
CA ASN A 41 8.81 6.03 4.30
C ASN A 41 7.90 5.04 3.57
N PHE A 42 6.72 4.74 4.15
CA PHE A 42 5.70 3.92 3.52
C PHE A 42 5.20 4.53 2.20
N VAL A 43 4.83 5.82 2.21
CA VAL A 43 4.37 6.53 1.00
C VAL A 43 5.47 6.65 -0.03
N GLU A 44 6.69 6.97 0.36
CA GLU A 44 7.86 7.03 -0.55
C GLU A 44 8.11 5.67 -1.22
N THR A 45 7.96 4.58 -0.46
CA THR A 45 8.11 3.20 -0.98
C THR A 45 7.02 2.86 -1.98
N ILE A 46 5.74 3.17 -1.68
CA ILE A 46 4.63 2.97 -2.61
C ILE A 46 4.86 3.77 -3.89
N TYR A 47 5.22 5.05 -3.77
CA TYR A 47 5.48 5.90 -4.91
C TYR A 47 6.56 5.33 -5.83
N LYS A 48 7.70 4.90 -5.26
CA LYS A 48 8.78 4.24 -6.03
C LYS A 48 8.28 2.99 -6.78
N LYS A 49 7.42 2.17 -6.14
CA LYS A 49 6.82 0.99 -6.79
C LYS A 49 5.88 1.39 -7.92
N ILE A 50 5.02 2.40 -7.73
CA ILE A 50 4.13 2.92 -8.77
C ILE A 50 4.93 3.40 -9.98
N ILE A 51 5.96 4.22 -9.77
CA ILE A 51 6.81 4.72 -10.85
C ILE A 51 7.53 3.57 -11.56
N LYS A 52 8.02 2.57 -10.84
CA LYS A 52 8.63 1.38 -11.45
C LYS A 52 7.67 0.63 -12.37
N VAL A 53 6.39 0.47 -11.96
CA VAL A 53 5.36 -0.14 -12.81
C VAL A 53 5.10 0.72 -14.04
N ALA A 54 4.99 2.03 -13.88
CA ALA A 54 4.69 2.98 -14.94
C ALA A 54 5.82 3.14 -15.97
N SER A 55 7.09 3.09 -15.52
CA SER A 55 8.28 3.29 -16.37
C SER A 55 8.76 2.03 -17.08
N LYS A 56 8.19 0.86 -16.75
CA LYS A 56 8.65 -0.41 -17.29
C LYS A 56 8.22 -0.53 -18.78
N GLU A 57 9.19 -0.75 -19.67
CA GLU A 57 8.95 -1.19 -21.06
C GLU A 57 8.43 -2.65 -21.08
N SER A 58 7.39 -2.92 -20.31
CA SER A 58 6.78 -4.24 -20.16
C SER A 58 5.46 -4.30 -20.89
N ASN A 59 5.03 -5.51 -21.22
CA ASN A 59 3.69 -5.70 -21.73
C ASN A 59 2.63 -5.36 -20.67
N GLU A 60 1.39 -5.17 -21.11
CA GLU A 60 0.27 -4.80 -20.23
C GLU A 60 0.06 -5.82 -19.09
N LEU A 61 0.18 -7.11 -19.37
CA LEU A 61 -0.04 -8.16 -18.38
C LEU A 61 0.97 -8.10 -17.24
N GLU A 62 2.23 -7.80 -17.53
CA GLU A 62 3.26 -7.63 -16.50
C GLU A 62 2.99 -6.40 -15.64
N ARG A 63 2.59 -5.27 -16.23
CA ARG A 63 2.22 -4.07 -15.47
C ARG A 63 1.03 -4.32 -14.55
N ILE A 64 0.00 -5.03 -15.04
CA ILE A 64 -1.15 -5.41 -14.21
C ILE A 64 -0.71 -6.32 -13.07
N SER A 65 0.14 -7.32 -13.32
CA SER A 65 0.67 -8.23 -12.30
C SER A 65 1.46 -7.49 -11.21
N ASP A 66 2.34 -6.57 -11.61
CA ASP A 66 3.13 -5.76 -10.67
C ASP A 66 2.20 -4.84 -9.84
N MET A 67 1.15 -4.27 -10.45
CA MET A 67 0.16 -3.45 -9.75
C MET A 67 -0.68 -4.30 -8.78
N LEU A 68 -1.06 -5.52 -9.13
CA LEU A 68 -1.75 -6.45 -8.23
C LEU A 68 -0.89 -6.77 -7.00
N SER A 69 0.41 -7.02 -7.20
CA SER A 69 1.36 -7.25 -6.13
C SER A 69 1.48 -6.03 -5.20
N LEU A 70 1.53 -4.83 -5.76
CA LEU A 70 1.52 -3.59 -4.99
C LEU A 70 0.25 -3.46 -4.14
N PHE A 71 -0.92 -3.81 -4.70
CA PHE A 71 -2.18 -3.77 -3.97
C PHE A 71 -2.21 -4.76 -2.81
N ASP A 72 -1.77 -5.99 -3.02
CA ASP A 72 -1.74 -7.02 -1.96
C ASP A 72 -0.80 -6.63 -0.80
N GLU A 73 0.33 -6.03 -1.13
CA GLU A 73 1.31 -5.62 -0.13
C GLU A 73 0.93 -4.35 0.62
N SER A 74 0.33 -3.37 -0.06
CA SER A 74 0.30 -1.99 0.44
C SER A 74 -1.10 -1.39 0.58
N VAL A 75 -2.15 -2.00 0.01
CA VAL A 75 -3.49 -1.41 -0.02
C VAL A 75 -4.48 -2.23 0.82
N ASP A 76 -5.35 -1.56 1.57
CA ASP A 76 -6.50 -2.21 2.21
C ASP A 76 -7.66 -2.33 1.20
N VAL A 77 -7.55 -3.37 0.35
CA VAL A 77 -8.55 -3.64 -0.70
C VAL A 77 -9.94 -3.87 -0.11
N LEU A 78 -10.05 -4.48 1.07
CA LEU A 78 -11.34 -4.75 1.71
C LEU A 78 -12.03 -3.46 2.15
N PHE A 79 -11.27 -2.53 2.75
CA PHE A 79 -11.76 -1.21 3.11
C PHE A 79 -12.25 -0.45 1.88
N ILE A 80 -11.45 -0.41 0.81
CA ILE A 80 -11.79 0.27 -0.44
C ILE A 80 -13.05 -0.35 -1.06
N SER A 81 -13.13 -1.68 -1.16
CA SER A 81 -14.28 -2.38 -1.72
C SER A 81 -15.57 -2.05 -0.97
N ARG A 82 -15.51 -2.02 0.36
CA ARG A 82 -16.65 -1.63 1.21
C ARG A 82 -17.08 -0.18 0.95
N ALA A 83 -16.12 0.73 0.82
CA ALA A 83 -16.38 2.14 0.57
C ALA A 83 -16.97 2.37 -0.83
N VAL A 84 -16.46 1.66 -1.84
CA VAL A 84 -16.86 1.77 -3.24
C VAL A 84 -18.25 1.17 -3.48
N LEU A 85 -18.52 -0.06 -3.03
CA LEU A 85 -19.83 -0.70 -3.18
C LEU A 85 -20.93 -0.01 -2.34
N GLY A 86 -20.54 0.66 -1.25
CA GLY A 86 -21.43 1.48 -0.43
C GLY A 86 -22.58 0.70 0.22
N PRO A 87 -23.85 1.16 0.08
CA PRO A 87 -25.00 0.49 0.72
C PRO A 87 -25.16 -0.97 0.31
N SER A 88 -24.90 -1.31 -0.96
CA SER A 88 -25.00 -2.69 -1.48
C SER A 88 -24.05 -3.65 -0.79
N TRP A 89 -22.95 -3.16 -0.19
CA TRP A 89 -22.06 -3.99 0.64
C TRP A 89 -22.80 -4.65 1.79
N LYS A 90 -23.73 -3.95 2.44
CA LYS A 90 -24.47 -4.45 3.61
C LYS A 90 -25.43 -5.58 3.25
N THR A 91 -26.03 -5.51 2.07
CA THR A 91 -27.00 -6.49 1.58
C THR A 91 -26.36 -7.68 0.85
N SER A 92 -25.11 -7.55 0.43
CA SER A 92 -24.36 -8.62 -0.24
C SER A 92 -23.97 -9.74 0.74
N THR A 93 -23.93 -10.97 0.24
CA THR A 93 -23.42 -12.14 0.96
C THR A 93 -21.91 -12.06 1.17
N LYS A 94 -21.37 -12.89 2.07
CA LYS A 94 -19.91 -12.99 2.27
C LYS A 94 -19.17 -13.44 1.00
N ALA A 95 -19.79 -14.30 0.18
CA ALA A 95 -19.23 -14.74 -1.09
C ALA A 95 -19.16 -13.58 -2.10
N GLU A 96 -20.25 -12.87 -2.31
CA GLU A 96 -20.29 -11.70 -3.19
C GLU A 96 -19.29 -10.61 -2.78
N ARG A 97 -19.18 -10.32 -1.48
CA ARG A 97 -18.17 -9.35 -0.99
C ARG A 97 -16.75 -9.76 -1.34
N ARG A 98 -16.39 -11.05 -1.20
CA ARG A 98 -15.06 -11.56 -1.58
C ARG A 98 -14.83 -11.47 -3.08
N HIS A 99 -15.79 -11.93 -3.89
CA HIS A 99 -15.69 -11.89 -5.35
C HIS A 99 -15.62 -10.45 -5.85
N PHE A 100 -16.48 -9.57 -5.34
CA PHE A 100 -16.43 -8.14 -5.66
C PHE A 100 -15.06 -7.52 -5.32
N SER A 101 -14.50 -7.81 -4.13
CA SER A 101 -13.18 -7.28 -3.76
C SER A 101 -12.07 -7.75 -4.69
N SER A 102 -12.11 -9.01 -5.14
CA SER A 102 -11.15 -9.53 -6.11
C SER A 102 -11.33 -8.90 -7.49
N ALA A 103 -12.55 -8.80 -7.99
CA ALA A 103 -12.88 -8.19 -9.27
C ALA A 103 -12.53 -6.68 -9.28
N LEU A 104 -12.87 -5.95 -8.21
CA LEU A 104 -12.52 -4.54 -8.07
C LEU A 104 -11.00 -4.33 -8.03
N LYS A 105 -10.26 -5.18 -7.30
CA LYS A 105 -8.80 -5.12 -7.26
C LYS A 105 -8.20 -5.28 -8.66
N TYR A 106 -8.66 -6.26 -9.42
CA TYR A 106 -8.19 -6.49 -10.80
C TYR A 106 -8.53 -5.31 -11.71
N TYR A 107 -9.77 -4.85 -11.68
CA TYR A 107 -10.24 -3.67 -12.42
C TYR A 107 -9.37 -2.44 -12.13
N MET A 108 -9.14 -2.14 -10.85
CA MET A 108 -8.30 -1.01 -10.45
C MET A 108 -6.84 -1.20 -10.88
N ALA A 109 -6.29 -2.42 -10.75
CA ALA A 109 -4.93 -2.70 -11.17
C ALA A 109 -4.76 -2.47 -12.68
N LYS A 110 -5.68 -2.95 -13.50
CA LYS A 110 -5.67 -2.74 -14.95
C LYS A 110 -5.84 -1.26 -15.31
N LYS A 111 -6.83 -0.56 -14.73
CA LYS A 111 -7.08 0.86 -14.95
C LYS A 111 -5.86 1.71 -14.60
N TYR A 112 -5.26 1.50 -13.43
CA TYR A 112 -4.18 2.36 -12.94
C TYR A 112 -2.80 1.97 -13.43
N SER A 113 -2.57 0.73 -13.86
CA SER A 113 -1.29 0.32 -14.46
C SER A 113 -0.90 1.13 -15.70
N ASN A 114 -1.88 1.70 -16.38
CA ASN A 114 -1.70 2.52 -17.60
C ASN A 114 -1.75 4.03 -17.35
N GLN A 115 -2.35 4.48 -16.22
CA GLN A 115 -2.58 5.92 -15.99
C GLN A 115 -1.38 6.67 -15.41
N PHE A 116 -0.44 5.97 -14.78
CA PHE A 116 0.70 6.62 -14.13
C PHE A 116 1.88 6.90 -15.08
N GLY A 117 1.76 6.59 -16.37
CA GLY A 117 2.81 6.83 -17.36
C GLY A 117 3.29 8.28 -17.45
N ASP A 118 2.40 9.24 -17.25
CA ASP A 118 2.71 10.68 -17.30
C ASP A 118 3.55 11.17 -16.11
N PHE A 119 3.72 10.34 -15.08
CA PHE A 119 4.47 10.66 -13.85
C PHE A 119 5.82 9.94 -13.74
N ASN A 120 6.26 9.22 -14.79
CA ASN A 120 7.45 8.34 -14.76
C ASN A 120 8.73 9.04 -14.33
N SER A 121 8.84 10.36 -14.51
CA SER A 121 10.02 11.16 -14.21
C SER A 121 9.84 12.12 -13.04
N GLY A 122 8.72 12.03 -12.31
CA GLY A 122 8.44 12.92 -11.20
C GLY A 122 9.17 12.56 -9.92
N ASN A 123 9.58 13.58 -9.15
CA ASN A 123 10.11 13.43 -7.81
C ASN A 123 9.04 13.70 -6.77
N LEU A 124 8.83 12.74 -5.87
CA LEU A 124 7.92 12.92 -4.74
C LEU A 124 8.61 13.74 -3.64
N ARG A 125 7.95 14.81 -3.20
CA ARG A 125 8.35 15.60 -2.03
C ARG A 125 7.24 15.55 -1.00
N ILE A 126 7.49 14.91 0.15
CA ILE A 126 6.58 14.92 1.29
C ILE A 126 6.63 16.31 1.92
N GLU A 127 5.47 16.94 2.07
CA GLU A 127 5.34 18.28 2.65
C GLU A 127 4.83 18.24 4.10
N ASN A 128 3.92 17.30 4.40
CA ASN A 128 3.31 17.21 5.72
C ASN A 128 2.90 15.78 6.05
N VAL A 129 3.02 15.40 7.32
CA VAL A 129 2.50 14.13 7.86
C VAL A 129 1.65 14.45 9.07
N LYS A 130 0.33 14.26 8.95
CA LYS A 130 -0.63 14.54 10.00
C LYS A 130 -1.20 13.25 10.57
N ASN A 131 -0.92 12.98 11.84
CA ASN A 131 -1.58 11.91 12.58
C ASN A 131 -3.01 12.32 12.93
N GLN A 132 -3.99 11.52 12.51
CA GLN A 132 -5.42 11.75 12.73
C GLN A 132 -6.02 10.77 13.77
N GLY A 133 -5.19 10.19 14.61
CA GLY A 133 -5.57 9.22 15.63
C GLY A 133 -6.15 7.95 15.01
N SER A 134 -7.35 7.55 15.41
CA SER A 134 -8.01 6.34 14.88
C SER A 134 -8.30 6.36 13.38
N LYS A 135 -8.20 7.51 12.73
CA LYS A 135 -8.34 7.66 11.27
C LYS A 135 -7.03 7.44 10.52
N GLY A 136 -5.93 7.13 11.23
CA GLY A 136 -4.61 6.91 10.65
C GLY A 136 -3.85 8.19 10.36
N TYR A 137 -3.18 8.23 9.21
CA TYR A 137 -2.32 9.34 8.80
C TYR A 137 -2.81 9.94 7.49
N LEU A 138 -2.73 11.27 7.41
CA LEU A 138 -2.85 12.01 6.17
C LEU A 138 -1.47 12.56 5.82
N ILE A 139 -0.94 12.17 4.67
CA ILE A 139 0.37 12.58 4.17
C ILE A 139 0.13 13.46 2.95
N ASP A 140 0.56 14.71 3.00
CA ASP A 140 0.48 15.64 1.89
C ASP A 140 1.84 15.71 1.20
N SER A 141 1.84 15.64 -0.12
CA SER A 141 3.05 15.63 -0.94
C SER A 141 2.83 16.34 -2.27
N LYS A 142 3.93 16.65 -2.94
CA LYS A 142 3.94 17.11 -4.33
C LYS A 142 4.75 16.16 -5.20
N ILE A 143 4.26 15.89 -6.40
CA ILE A 143 5.05 15.29 -7.46
C ILE A 143 5.54 16.43 -8.37
N ILE A 144 6.84 16.56 -8.50
CA ILE A 144 7.47 17.59 -9.34
C ILE A 144 8.09 16.87 -10.54
N THR A 145 7.56 17.12 -11.73
CA THR A 145 8.05 16.53 -12.98
C THR A 145 9.28 17.28 -13.50
N GLU A 146 10.00 16.68 -14.44
CA GLU A 146 11.17 17.29 -15.11
C GLU A 146 10.83 18.63 -15.79
N ASN A 147 9.60 18.76 -16.29
CA ASN A 147 9.11 20.00 -16.89
C ASN A 147 8.62 21.03 -15.85
N SER A 148 9.02 20.89 -14.59
CA SER A 148 8.65 21.76 -13.47
C SER A 148 7.15 21.89 -13.21
N LYS A 149 6.33 20.98 -13.75
CA LYS A 149 4.93 20.86 -13.33
C LYS A 149 4.86 20.24 -11.94
N SER A 150 3.95 20.73 -11.12
CA SER A 150 3.75 20.23 -9.75
C SER A 150 2.31 19.78 -9.58
N PHE A 151 2.13 18.62 -8.94
CA PHE A 151 0.82 18.03 -8.65
C PHE A 151 0.70 17.75 -7.17
N ASP A 152 -0.41 18.16 -6.58
CA ASP A 152 -0.72 17.90 -5.17
C ASP A 152 -1.31 16.51 -4.98
N ILE A 153 -0.68 15.71 -4.13
CA ILE A 153 -1.11 14.37 -3.78
C ILE A 153 -1.29 14.25 -2.27
N SER A 154 -2.47 13.79 -1.84
CA SER A 154 -2.67 13.42 -0.43
C SER A 154 -2.92 11.93 -0.32
N TRP A 155 -2.19 11.27 0.60
CA TRP A 155 -2.25 9.84 0.87
C TRP A 155 -2.94 9.61 2.21
N GLN A 156 -3.95 8.76 2.24
CA GLN A 156 -4.60 8.36 3.48
C GLN A 156 -4.18 6.94 3.84
N VAL A 157 -3.47 6.81 4.95
CA VAL A 157 -2.82 5.57 5.39
C VAL A 157 -3.35 5.21 6.77
N VAL A 158 -3.62 3.93 7.00
CA VAL A 158 -4.07 3.41 8.29
C VAL A 158 -3.17 2.29 8.79
N MET A 159 -3.14 2.08 10.09
CA MET A 159 -2.57 0.88 10.68
C MET A 159 -3.59 -0.26 10.54
N HIS A 160 -3.21 -1.32 9.85
CA HIS A 160 -3.96 -2.56 9.75
C HIS A 160 -3.16 -3.68 10.41
N LYS A 161 -3.58 -4.12 11.59
CA LYS A 161 -2.80 -5.05 12.44
C LYS A 161 -1.42 -4.47 12.75
N THR A 162 -0.37 -5.03 12.15
CA THR A 162 1.03 -4.64 12.34
C THR A 162 1.63 -3.85 11.17
N ASP A 163 0.85 -3.59 10.11
CA ASP A 163 1.34 -2.98 8.88
C ASP A 163 0.56 -1.71 8.52
N LEU A 164 1.23 -0.77 7.90
CA LEU A 164 0.58 0.38 7.28
C LEU A 164 -0.09 -0.06 5.97
N LYS A 165 -1.30 0.45 5.72
CA LYS A 165 -2.06 0.21 4.49
C LYS A 165 -2.61 1.52 3.94
N LEU A 166 -2.49 1.69 2.64
CA LEU A 166 -3.12 2.76 1.90
C LEU A 166 -4.62 2.49 1.76
N ILE A 167 -5.44 3.48 2.10
CA ILE A 167 -6.90 3.39 1.95
C ILE A 167 -7.47 4.40 0.97
N ASN A 168 -6.75 5.47 0.64
CA ASN A 168 -7.19 6.45 -0.36
C ASN A 168 -6.01 7.28 -0.86
N ILE A 169 -6.09 7.74 -2.10
CA ILE A 169 -5.24 8.78 -2.68
C ILE A 169 -6.16 9.91 -3.17
N LYS A 170 -5.75 11.15 -2.94
CA LYS A 170 -6.32 12.32 -3.60
C LYS A 170 -5.29 12.90 -4.54
N PHE A 171 -5.67 13.07 -5.78
CA PHE A 171 -4.90 13.75 -6.81
C PHE A 171 -5.55 15.10 -7.11
N GLU A 172 -4.83 16.20 -6.93
CA GLU A 172 -5.38 17.56 -7.09
C GLU A 172 -6.71 17.74 -6.32
N GLY A 173 -6.77 17.22 -5.09
CA GLY A 173 -7.97 17.27 -4.25
C GLY A 173 -9.07 16.25 -4.60
N ILE A 174 -9.00 15.57 -5.73
CA ILE A 174 -10.00 14.59 -6.18
C ILE A 174 -9.69 13.22 -5.58
N SER A 175 -10.59 12.68 -4.77
CA SER A 175 -10.44 11.37 -4.11
C SER A 175 -10.70 10.22 -5.08
N MET A 176 -9.73 9.31 -5.21
CA MET A 176 -9.88 8.10 -6.04
C MET A 176 -11.04 7.23 -5.56
N ILE A 177 -11.21 7.03 -4.23
CA ILE A 177 -12.38 6.28 -3.71
C ILE A 177 -13.69 6.93 -4.12
N HIS A 178 -13.78 8.26 -4.10
CA HIS A 178 -15.00 8.95 -4.49
C HIS A 178 -15.30 8.76 -5.98
N THR A 179 -14.28 8.83 -6.82
CA THR A 179 -14.38 8.60 -8.27
C THR A 179 -14.85 7.17 -8.53
N GLU A 180 -14.12 6.17 -7.98
CA GLU A 180 -14.48 4.76 -8.15
C GLU A 180 -15.90 4.45 -7.63
N ARG A 181 -16.25 4.98 -6.48
CA ARG A 181 -17.62 4.82 -5.93
C ARG A 181 -18.68 5.37 -6.86
N THR A 182 -18.42 6.49 -7.53
CA THR A 182 -19.37 7.10 -8.46
C THR A 182 -19.51 6.25 -9.72
N GLU A 183 -18.40 5.79 -10.30
CA GLU A 183 -18.39 4.93 -11.48
C GLU A 183 -19.09 3.60 -11.22
N ILE A 184 -18.68 2.89 -10.15
CA ILE A 184 -19.26 1.60 -9.76
C ILE A 184 -20.75 1.71 -9.43
N ARG A 185 -21.17 2.79 -8.77
CA ARG A 185 -22.59 3.03 -8.50
C ARG A 185 -23.41 3.28 -9.78
N ASN A 186 -22.84 3.99 -10.74
CA ASN A 186 -23.51 4.23 -12.03
C ASN A 186 -23.61 2.91 -12.81
N LEU A 187 -22.53 2.13 -12.85
CA LEU A 187 -22.53 0.81 -13.48
C LEU A 187 -23.54 -0.14 -12.79
N LEU A 188 -23.56 -0.19 -11.47
CA LEU A 188 -24.51 -1.02 -10.72
C LEU A 188 -25.98 -0.65 -11.03
N ARG A 189 -26.27 0.65 -11.19
CA ARG A 189 -27.62 1.09 -11.58
C ARG A 189 -28.00 0.63 -12.99
N SER A 190 -27.09 0.74 -13.96
CA SER A 190 -27.34 0.26 -15.33
C SER A 190 -27.58 -1.26 -15.38
N LEU A 191 -27.07 -1.99 -14.41
CA LEU A 191 -27.24 -3.44 -14.22
C LEU A 191 -28.41 -3.79 -13.30
N SER A 192 -29.39 -2.91 -13.16
CA SER A 192 -30.59 -3.08 -12.32
C SER A 192 -30.27 -3.40 -10.85
N GLY A 193 -29.11 -2.95 -10.34
CA GLY A 193 -28.67 -3.16 -8.97
C GLY A 193 -28.10 -4.55 -8.67
N SER A 194 -27.83 -5.38 -9.68
CA SER A 194 -27.32 -6.74 -9.53
C SER A 194 -25.83 -6.76 -9.24
N VAL A 195 -25.44 -7.03 -8.00
CA VAL A 195 -24.04 -7.19 -7.59
C VAL A 195 -23.35 -8.37 -8.30
N PRO A 196 -23.98 -9.56 -8.47
CA PRO A 196 -23.36 -10.62 -9.27
C PRO A 196 -23.05 -10.24 -10.72
N THR A 197 -23.94 -9.47 -11.37
CA THR A 197 -23.70 -8.98 -12.73
C THR A 197 -22.58 -7.94 -12.76
N LEU A 198 -22.54 -7.03 -11.79
CA LEU A 198 -21.45 -6.07 -11.63
C LEU A 198 -20.07 -6.77 -11.49
N ILE A 199 -20.00 -7.85 -10.71
CA ILE A 199 -18.75 -8.62 -10.56
C ILE A 199 -18.27 -9.12 -11.92
N LYS A 200 -19.17 -9.73 -12.72
CA LYS A 200 -18.84 -10.23 -14.07
C LYS A 200 -18.35 -9.11 -15.00
N GLU A 201 -18.98 -7.93 -14.95
CA GLU A 201 -18.55 -6.77 -15.75
C GLU A 201 -17.14 -6.30 -15.36
N LEU A 202 -16.81 -6.29 -14.06
CA LEU A 202 -15.47 -5.91 -13.59
C LEU A 202 -14.40 -6.95 -13.94
N GLU A 203 -14.76 -8.24 -14.00
CA GLU A 203 -13.86 -9.32 -14.41
C GLU A 203 -13.57 -9.31 -15.92
N ASN A 204 -14.49 -8.77 -16.73
CA ASN A 204 -14.35 -8.67 -18.18
C ASN A 204 -13.76 -7.31 -18.63
N TYR A 205 -13.51 -6.39 -17.71
CA TYR A 205 -12.91 -5.08 -18.01
C TYR A 205 -11.47 -5.27 -18.50
#